data_585c8210b9cb56d0815158a002fe82a7
#
_entry.id   585c8210b9cb56d0815158a002fe82a7
#
_cell.length_a   1.000
_cell.length_b   1.000
_cell.length_c   1.000
_cell.angle_alpha   90.00
_cell.angle_beta   90.00
_cell.angle_gamma   90.00
#
_symmetry.space_group_name_H-M   'P 1'
#
loop_
_entity.id
_entity.type
_entity.pdbx_description
1 polymer ?
#
loop_
_entity_poly.entity_id
_entity_poly.type
_entity_poly.pdbx_seq_one_letter_code
_entity_poly.pdbx_strand_id
1 'polypeptide(L)'
;MLNVPTSYVLLNSDLGSDESIIGEVKKILAEEGLKYEVQGVYGVYDIVLKLSSDDAEKLRATITNKIRKISKVQSTLTMMVVEEQENL
;
A
#
# COMPACT_ATOMS: atom_id res chain seq x y z
N MET A 1 7.32 22.01 -8.43
CA MET A 1 7.80 20.64 -8.13
C MET A 1 6.80 19.61 -8.62
N LEU A 2 7.30 18.58 -9.23
CA LEU A 2 6.43 17.52 -9.72
C LEU A 2 6.19 16.50 -8.62
N ASN A 3 4.94 16.19 -8.38
CA ASN A 3 4.57 15.18 -7.41
C ASN A 3 4.47 13.83 -8.11
N VAL A 4 5.14 12.85 -7.55
CA VAL A 4 5.01 11.49 -8.02
C VAL A 4 3.70 10.92 -7.45
N PRO A 5 2.86 10.30 -8.26
CA PRO A 5 1.65 9.66 -7.74
C PRO A 5 1.98 8.76 -6.54
N THR A 6 1.30 9.02 -5.44
CA THR A 6 1.55 8.34 -4.16
C THR A 6 0.23 7.92 -3.53
N SER A 7 0.23 6.75 -2.92
CA SER A 7 -0.92 6.24 -2.20
C SER A 7 -0.49 5.67 -0.85
N TYR A 8 -1.34 5.84 0.14
CA TYR A 8 -1.24 5.11 1.40
C TYR A 8 -2.34 4.08 1.44
N VAL A 9 -1.98 2.85 1.77
CA VAL A 9 -2.93 1.76 1.88
C VAL A 9 -2.81 1.16 3.28
N LEU A 10 -3.92 1.12 3.98
CA LEU A 10 -4.01 0.56 5.32
C LEU A 10 -4.71 -0.78 5.23
N LEU A 11 -4.14 -1.79 5.85
CA LEU A 11 -4.66 -3.14 5.78
C LEU A 11 -4.95 -3.69 7.17
N ASN A 12 -6.06 -4.40 7.28
CA ASN A 12 -6.31 -5.27 8.41
C ASN A 12 -6.10 -6.71 7.97
N SER A 13 -5.44 -7.47 8.83
CA SER A 13 -5.12 -8.86 8.54
C SER A 13 -5.89 -9.80 9.45
N ASP A 14 -6.04 -11.04 9.01
CA ASP A 14 -6.49 -12.11 9.89
C ASP A 14 -5.47 -12.29 11.01
N LEU A 15 -5.95 -12.72 12.15
CA LEU A 15 -5.12 -12.93 13.32
C LEU A 15 -3.91 -13.80 12.99
N GLY A 16 -2.73 -13.30 13.30
CA GLY A 16 -1.49 -14.05 13.10
C GLY A 16 -0.97 -14.08 11.67
N SER A 17 -1.58 -13.30 10.76
CA SER A 17 -1.21 -13.34 9.34
C SER A 17 -0.35 -12.18 8.87
N ASP A 18 0.03 -11.27 9.77
CA ASP A 18 0.74 -10.04 9.40
C ASP A 18 2.01 -10.29 8.61
N GLU A 19 2.86 -11.20 9.08
CA GLU A 19 4.12 -11.49 8.40
C GLU A 19 3.91 -12.07 7.01
N SER A 20 2.94 -12.95 6.88
CA SER A 20 2.61 -13.57 5.60
C SER A 20 2.12 -12.53 4.60
N ILE A 21 1.26 -11.63 5.06
CA ILE A 21 0.73 -10.57 4.20
C ILE A 21 1.85 -9.59 3.80
N ILE A 22 2.68 -9.20 4.75
CA ILE A 22 3.79 -8.29 4.46
C ILE A 22 4.73 -8.90 3.41
N GLY A 23 5.04 -10.18 3.55
CA GLY A 23 5.89 -10.87 2.59
C GLY A 23 5.28 -10.88 1.19
N GLU A 24 3.98 -11.15 1.09
CA GLU A 24 3.31 -11.19 -0.19
C GLU A 24 3.19 -9.80 -0.81
N VAL A 25 2.91 -8.80 -0.01
CA VAL A 25 2.86 -7.40 -0.48
C VAL A 25 4.21 -7.00 -1.07
N LYS A 26 5.30 -7.27 -0.36
CA LYS A 26 6.63 -6.94 -0.85
C LYS A 26 6.93 -7.61 -2.18
N LYS A 27 6.56 -8.86 -2.31
CA LYS A 27 6.75 -9.60 -3.54
C LYS A 27 6.00 -8.97 -4.71
N ILE A 28 4.73 -8.66 -4.49
CA ILE A 28 3.90 -8.04 -5.52
C ILE A 28 4.48 -6.70 -5.95
N LEU A 29 4.84 -5.86 -4.98
CA LEU A 29 5.31 -4.51 -5.28
C LEU A 29 6.66 -4.52 -5.98
N ALA A 30 7.53 -5.44 -5.61
CA ALA A 30 8.81 -5.60 -6.29
C ALA A 30 8.61 -6.05 -7.74
N GLU A 31 7.72 -7.01 -7.96
CA GLU A 31 7.43 -7.51 -9.30
C GLU A 31 6.82 -6.44 -10.18
N GLU A 32 6.00 -5.56 -9.61
CA GLU A 32 5.37 -4.48 -10.36
C GLU A 32 6.29 -3.26 -10.53
N GLY A 33 7.43 -3.27 -9.87
CA GLY A 33 8.38 -2.17 -9.99
C GLY A 33 7.96 -0.89 -9.31
N LEU A 34 7.08 -0.98 -8.30
CA LEU A 34 6.66 0.19 -7.54
C LEU A 34 7.64 0.48 -6.42
N LYS A 35 7.79 1.76 -6.11
CA LYS A 35 8.48 2.15 -4.88
C LYS A 35 7.54 1.96 -3.72
N TYR A 36 8.05 1.42 -2.63
CA TYR A 36 7.17 1.12 -1.50
C TYR A 36 7.88 1.18 -0.17
N GLU A 37 7.08 1.43 0.87
CA GLU A 37 7.46 1.26 2.26
C GLU A 37 6.34 0.48 2.91
N VAL A 38 6.69 -0.51 3.71
CA VAL A 38 5.73 -1.38 4.38
C VAL A 38 6.06 -1.41 5.86
N GLN A 39 5.07 -1.14 6.70
CA GLN A 39 5.26 -1.18 8.15
C GLN A 39 4.10 -1.87 8.83
N GLY A 40 4.42 -2.73 9.79
CA GLY A 40 3.42 -3.23 10.73
C GLY A 40 3.20 -2.17 11.80
N VAL A 41 1.98 -1.99 12.22
CA VAL A 41 1.63 -0.97 13.20
C VAL A 41 0.62 -1.53 14.20
N TYR A 42 0.46 -0.82 15.31
CA TYR A 42 -0.64 -1.05 16.23
C TYR A 42 -1.70 0.00 16.02
N GLY A 43 -2.95 -0.41 16.10
CA GLY A 43 -4.07 0.52 16.01
C GLY A 43 -5.24 -0.10 15.31
N VAL A 44 -6.05 0.74 14.69
CA VAL A 44 -7.23 0.28 13.95
C VAL A 44 -6.82 -0.60 12.77
N TYR A 45 -5.66 -0.33 12.19
CA TYR A 45 -5.11 -1.13 11.11
C TYR A 45 -3.82 -1.80 11.56
N ASP A 46 -3.44 -2.86 10.89
CA ASP A 46 -2.28 -3.66 11.24
C ASP A 46 -1.06 -3.36 10.38
N ILE A 47 -1.27 -2.94 9.16
CA ILE A 47 -0.19 -2.72 8.19
C ILE A 47 -0.45 -1.42 7.44
N VAL A 48 0.61 -0.64 7.27
CA VAL A 48 0.56 0.60 6.48
C VAL A 48 1.52 0.47 5.32
N LEU A 49 1.02 0.75 4.12
CA LEU A 49 1.83 0.79 2.91
C LEU A 49 1.90 2.22 2.40
N LYS A 50 3.08 2.62 1.97
CA LYS A 50 3.24 3.84 1.19
C LYS A 50 3.77 3.42 -0.18
N LEU A 51 3.03 3.72 -1.21
CA LEU A 51 3.33 3.29 -2.57
C LEU A 51 3.46 4.48 -3.49
N SER A 52 4.39 4.42 -4.42
CA SER A 52 4.50 5.46 -5.44
C SER A 52 4.93 4.89 -6.77
N SER A 53 4.52 5.54 -7.85
CA SER A 53 4.87 5.16 -9.21
C SER A 53 4.69 6.36 -10.12
N ASP A 54 5.52 6.46 -11.14
CA ASP A 54 5.33 7.48 -12.18
C ASP A 54 4.05 7.24 -12.96
N ASP A 55 3.57 6.00 -12.96
CA ASP A 55 2.36 5.60 -13.67
C ASP A 55 1.21 5.46 -12.68
N ALA A 56 0.33 6.47 -12.63
CA ALA A 56 -0.79 6.49 -11.70
C ALA A 56 -1.78 5.35 -11.96
N GLU A 57 -1.98 4.97 -13.23
CA GLU A 57 -2.86 3.87 -13.55
C GLU A 57 -2.32 2.54 -13.04
N LYS A 58 -1.03 2.33 -13.18
CA LYS A 58 -0.38 1.13 -12.66
C LYS A 58 -0.49 1.06 -11.14
N LEU A 59 -0.27 2.18 -10.47
CA LEU A 59 -0.41 2.26 -9.03
C LEU A 59 -1.81 1.85 -8.59
N ARG A 60 -2.82 2.45 -9.21
CA ARG A 60 -4.22 2.16 -8.88
C ARG A 60 -4.58 0.71 -9.18
N ALA A 61 -4.16 0.21 -10.34
CA ALA A 61 -4.46 -1.15 -10.76
C ALA A 61 -3.80 -2.18 -9.83
N THR A 62 -2.57 -1.94 -9.40
CA THR A 62 -1.89 -2.84 -8.49
C THR A 62 -2.60 -2.93 -7.16
N ILE A 63 -3.04 -1.79 -6.62
CA ILE A 63 -3.78 -1.77 -5.35
C ILE A 63 -5.09 -2.54 -5.52
N THR A 64 -5.86 -2.22 -6.54
CA THR A 64 -7.20 -2.78 -6.73
C THR A 64 -7.16 -4.26 -7.08
N ASN A 65 -6.26 -4.65 -7.97
CA ASN A 65 -6.29 -5.99 -8.53
C ASN A 65 -5.37 -6.98 -7.83
N LYS A 66 -4.41 -6.50 -7.06
CA LYS A 66 -3.43 -7.36 -6.41
C LYS A 66 -3.42 -7.22 -4.90
N ILE A 67 -3.22 -6.02 -4.38
CA ILE A 67 -3.11 -5.83 -2.93
C ILE A 67 -4.42 -6.20 -2.23
N ARG A 68 -5.54 -5.69 -2.73
CA ARG A 68 -6.84 -5.94 -2.10
C ARG A 68 -7.28 -7.39 -2.18
N LYS A 69 -6.66 -8.18 -3.05
CA LYS A 69 -7.02 -9.58 -3.25
C LYS A 69 -6.11 -10.56 -2.55
N ILE A 70 -5.17 -10.07 -1.76
CA ILE A 70 -4.32 -10.95 -0.97
C ILE A 70 -5.18 -11.70 0.03
N SER A 71 -5.01 -13.03 0.05
CA SER A 71 -5.68 -13.88 1.01
C SER A 71 -5.33 -13.42 2.42
N LYS A 72 -6.30 -13.49 3.34
CA LYS A 72 -6.15 -13.09 4.75
C LYS A 72 -6.11 -11.59 5.00
N VAL A 73 -6.22 -10.76 3.97
CA VAL A 73 -6.49 -9.34 4.17
C VAL A 73 -8.00 -9.19 4.35
N GLN A 74 -8.42 -8.69 5.51
CA GLN A 74 -9.83 -8.56 5.83
C GLN A 74 -10.43 -7.28 5.30
N SER A 75 -9.70 -6.19 5.43
CA SER A 75 -10.19 -4.91 4.92
C SER A 75 -9.03 -4.03 4.50
N THR A 76 -9.32 -3.12 3.60
CA THR A 76 -8.34 -2.16 3.10
C THR A 76 -8.93 -0.77 3.08
N LEU A 77 -8.08 0.22 3.31
CA LEU A 77 -8.43 1.62 3.13
C LEU A 77 -7.33 2.24 2.28
N THR A 78 -7.71 2.80 1.13
CA THR A 78 -6.76 3.42 0.22
C THR A 78 -6.94 4.92 0.21
N MET A 79 -5.84 5.64 0.38
CA MET A 79 -5.84 7.10 0.35
C MET A 79 -4.85 7.55 -0.72
N MET A 80 -5.36 8.22 -1.75
CA MET A 80 -4.51 8.76 -2.80
C MET A 80 -4.09 10.16 -2.42
N VAL A 81 -2.82 10.46 -2.52
CA VAL A 81 -2.33 11.81 -2.27
C VAL A 81 -2.75 12.67 -3.45
N VAL A 82 -3.51 13.72 -3.18
CA VAL A 82 -3.96 14.64 -4.24
C VAL A 82 -3.10 15.88 -4.31
N GLU A 83 -2.49 16.26 -3.20
CA GLU A 83 -1.67 17.44 -3.15
C GLU A 83 -0.66 17.31 -2.03
N GLU A 84 0.59 17.60 -2.36
CA GLU A 84 1.65 17.59 -1.38
C GLU A 84 1.84 18.99 -0.86
N GLN A 85 1.83 19.17 0.45
CA GLN A 85 2.01 20.48 1.07
C GLN A 85 3.33 20.52 1.82
N GLU A 86 4.04 21.61 1.66
CA GLU A 86 5.27 21.82 2.38
C GLU A 86 4.96 22.33 3.78
N ASN A 87 5.77 21.91 4.73
CA ASN A 87 5.72 22.48 6.06
C ASN A 87 6.35 23.85 6.03
N LEU A 88 5.68 24.76 6.67
CA LEU A 88 6.13 26.13 6.74
C LEU A 88 6.68 26.45 8.11
#